data_a20dc7957661a17af3b99f385c0cbdc6
#
_entry.id   a20dc7957661a17af3b99f385c0cbdc6
#
_cell.length_a   1.000
_cell.length_b   1.000
_cell.length_c   1.000
_cell.angle_alpha   90.00
_cell.angle_beta   90.00
_cell.angle_gamma   90.00
#
_symmetry.space_group_name_H-M   'P 1'
#
loop_
_entity.id
_entity.type
_entity.pdbx_description
1 polymer ?
#
loop_
_entity_poly.entity_id
_entity_poly.type
_entity_poly.pdbx_seq_one_letter_code
_entity_poly.pdbx_strand_id
1 'polypeptide(L)'
;VFVVSGFADLLYRITGGKTLSARLFSNRDEMRQMMALSSQNLTIEETSMIDRVMDLKSRSLVSVMTPIHEVVSLNAKDTIEHAVGVAREESLMRFPVFDLHDGQRVFMGAFLFKTLLHDWQQCRQEPVGEHLTGVLRLSSTLSVDEALKKMLEAGQRVALIVDDAQKEMGWVNLRDILKIIFGEVNL
;
A
#
# COMPACT_ATOMS: atom_id res chain seq x y z
N VAL A 1 9.76 -17.67 59.12
CA VAL A 1 9.42 -17.74 57.67
C VAL A 1 8.06 -17.09 57.36
N PHE A 2 7.08 -17.11 58.27
CA PHE A 2 5.72 -16.56 58.08
C PHE A 2 5.60 -15.02 58.10
N VAL A 3 6.57 -14.29 58.64
CA VAL A 3 6.51 -12.82 58.74
C VAL A 3 6.92 -12.11 57.46
N VAL A 4 7.74 -12.75 56.63
CA VAL A 4 8.24 -12.14 55.37
C VAL A 4 7.22 -12.21 54.25
N SER A 5 6.35 -13.26 54.22
CA SER A 5 5.29 -13.39 53.23
C SER A 5 4.18 -12.35 53.42
N GLY A 6 3.83 -12.03 54.66
CA GLY A 6 2.78 -11.03 54.98
C GLY A 6 3.20 -9.59 54.60
N PHE A 7 4.50 -9.29 54.68
CA PHE A 7 5.00 -7.97 54.32
C PHE A 7 5.09 -7.79 52.80
N ALA A 8 5.40 -8.86 52.07
CA ALA A 8 5.38 -8.87 50.60
C ALA A 8 3.95 -8.68 50.03
N ASP A 9 2.94 -9.35 50.65
CA ASP A 9 1.53 -9.20 50.24
C ASP A 9 0.97 -7.81 50.57
N LEU A 10 1.42 -7.21 51.67
CA LEU A 10 1.03 -5.85 52.07
C LEU A 10 1.62 -4.81 51.10
N LEU A 11 2.90 -4.95 50.71
CA LEU A 11 3.55 -4.11 49.73
C LEU A 11 2.92 -4.27 48.35
N TYR A 12 2.52 -5.49 47.98
CA TYR A 12 1.82 -5.77 46.71
C TYR A 12 0.44 -5.11 46.63
N ARG A 13 -0.27 -5.03 47.79
CA ARG A 13 -1.56 -4.33 47.90
C ARG A 13 -1.43 -2.81 47.92
N ILE A 14 -0.38 -2.25 48.54
CA ILE A 14 -0.17 -0.79 48.63
C ILE A 14 0.38 -0.23 47.31
N THR A 15 1.21 -0.97 46.60
CA THR A 15 1.76 -0.57 45.29
C THR A 15 0.79 -0.84 44.11
N GLY A 16 -0.45 -1.32 44.44
CA GLY A 16 -1.52 -1.50 43.45
C GLY A 16 -1.03 -2.29 42.23
N GLY A 17 -0.68 -3.58 42.42
CA GLY A 17 -0.08 -4.50 41.45
C GLY A 17 -0.59 -4.43 40.02
N LYS A 18 -0.34 -3.32 39.36
CA LYS A 18 -0.46 -3.18 37.91
C LYS A 18 0.81 -3.76 37.37
N THR A 19 0.68 -4.92 36.77
CA THR A 19 1.75 -5.55 35.99
C THR A 19 2.42 -4.49 35.10
N LEU A 20 3.68 -4.18 35.40
CA LEU A 20 4.52 -3.27 34.62
C LEU A 20 4.59 -3.68 33.13
N SER A 21 4.19 -4.90 32.81
CA SER A 21 4.23 -5.47 31.46
C SER A 21 3.23 -4.88 30.47
N ALA A 22 2.20 -4.15 30.92
CA ALA A 22 1.14 -3.66 30.01
C ALA A 22 1.36 -2.23 29.49
N ARG A 23 2.40 -1.52 29.93
CA ARG A 23 2.67 -0.12 29.53
C ARG A 23 4.06 0.14 28.95
N LEU A 24 4.83 -0.90 28.67
CA LEU A 24 6.19 -0.71 28.13
C LEU A 24 6.25 -0.10 26.73
N PHE A 25 5.12 0.01 26.02
CA PHE A 25 5.07 0.60 24.68
C PHE A 25 3.85 1.52 24.54
N SER A 26 3.80 2.56 25.33
CA SER A 26 2.69 3.52 25.26
C SER A 26 2.84 4.50 24.09
N ASN A 27 4.05 4.65 23.54
CA ASN A 27 4.32 5.58 22.44
C ASN A 27 5.34 4.97 21.46
N ARG A 28 5.11 5.18 20.15
CA ARG A 28 6.03 4.74 19.07
C ARG A 28 7.42 5.37 19.21
N ASP A 29 7.50 6.56 19.77
CA ASP A 29 8.78 7.25 20.00
C ASP A 29 9.60 6.56 21.11
N GLU A 30 8.96 6.03 22.16
CA GLU A 30 9.62 5.21 23.17
C GLU A 30 10.14 3.90 22.56
N MET A 31 9.37 3.29 21.65
CA MET A 31 9.79 2.08 20.96
C MET A 31 10.98 2.35 20.03
N ARG A 32 11.00 3.49 19.31
CA ARG A 32 12.16 3.94 18.52
C ARG A 32 13.39 4.14 19.40
N GLN A 33 13.27 4.81 20.54
CA GLN A 33 14.37 5.02 21.47
C GLN A 33 14.90 3.71 22.03
N MET A 34 14.03 2.78 22.41
CA MET A 34 14.45 1.44 22.86
C MET A 34 15.15 0.64 21.76
N MET A 35 14.63 0.70 20.52
CA MET A 35 15.29 0.08 19.37
C MET A 35 16.65 0.70 19.09
N ALA A 36 16.80 2.02 19.18
CA ALA A 36 18.07 2.71 19.03
C ALA A 36 19.08 2.32 20.11
N LEU A 37 18.63 2.08 21.34
CA LEU A 37 19.47 1.61 22.45
C LEU A 37 19.82 0.12 22.34
N SER A 38 18.94 -0.68 21.73
CA SER A 38 19.12 -2.13 21.54
C SER A 38 19.81 -2.48 20.22
N SER A 39 20.10 -1.49 19.38
CA SER A 39 20.60 -1.67 18.01
C SER A 39 22.06 -2.13 17.88
N GLN A 40 22.72 -2.53 18.97
CA GLN A 40 24.08 -3.03 18.93
C GLN A 40 24.31 -4.20 17.95
N ASN A 41 23.24 -4.87 17.50
CA ASN A 41 23.27 -6.00 16.58
C ASN A 41 22.55 -5.75 15.24
N LEU A 42 21.99 -4.54 15.00
CA LEU A 42 21.31 -4.20 13.75
C LEU A 42 22.25 -3.40 12.84
N THR A 43 22.17 -3.68 11.55
CA THR A 43 22.85 -2.86 10.55
C THR A 43 22.16 -1.49 10.40
N ILE A 44 22.84 -0.55 9.76
CA ILE A 44 22.27 0.78 9.45
C ILE A 44 21.05 0.62 8.54
N GLU A 45 21.11 -0.30 7.58
CA GLU A 45 20.01 -0.61 6.65
C GLU A 45 18.79 -1.16 7.37
N GLU A 46 18.97 -2.10 8.29
CA GLU A 46 17.88 -2.69 9.09
C GLU A 46 17.22 -1.64 9.96
N THR A 47 18.00 -0.80 10.64
CA THR A 47 17.47 0.31 11.45
C THR A 47 16.68 1.29 10.58
N SER A 48 17.20 1.66 9.42
CA SER A 48 16.54 2.56 8.48
C SER A 48 15.24 1.96 7.93
N MET A 49 15.19 0.65 7.70
CA MET A 49 13.98 -0.05 7.25
C MET A 49 12.90 -0.04 8.35
N ILE A 50 13.29 -0.30 9.59
CA ILE A 50 12.37 -0.24 10.74
C ILE A 50 11.76 1.17 10.86
N ASP A 51 12.57 2.22 10.77
CA ASP A 51 12.08 3.59 10.83
C ASP A 51 11.10 3.90 9.71
N ARG A 52 11.39 3.48 8.47
CA ARG A 52 10.49 3.65 7.33
C ARG A 52 9.15 2.92 7.52
N VAL A 53 9.17 1.70 8.06
CA VAL A 53 7.95 0.96 8.40
C VAL A 53 7.13 1.69 9.47
N MET A 54 7.78 2.23 10.49
CA MET A 54 7.11 2.99 11.55
C MET A 54 6.48 4.29 11.02
N ASP A 55 7.05 4.87 9.97
CA ASP A 55 6.55 6.09 9.35
C ASP A 55 5.33 5.89 8.44
N LEU A 56 5.08 4.66 7.96
CA LEU A 56 3.96 4.38 7.05
C LEU A 56 2.61 4.83 7.60
N LYS A 57 2.41 4.74 8.91
CA LYS A 57 1.15 5.11 9.56
C LYS A 57 0.90 6.64 9.56
N SER A 58 1.96 7.43 9.61
CA SER A 58 1.87 8.90 9.58
C SER A 58 1.92 9.46 8.16
N ARG A 59 2.30 8.63 7.18
CA ARG A 59 2.45 9.04 5.79
C ARG A 59 1.11 8.96 5.05
N SER A 60 0.70 10.06 4.44
CA SER A 60 -0.52 10.11 3.64
C SER A 60 -0.39 9.30 2.36
N LEU A 61 -1.45 8.57 1.97
CA LEU A 61 -1.51 7.81 0.72
C LEU A 61 -1.34 8.73 -0.51
N VAL A 62 -1.85 9.95 -0.44
CA VAL A 62 -1.71 10.95 -1.52
C VAL A 62 -0.25 11.28 -1.81
N SER A 63 0.64 11.21 -0.81
CA SER A 63 2.07 11.52 -1.01
C SER A 63 2.83 10.46 -1.81
N VAL A 64 2.22 9.30 -2.07
CA VAL A 64 2.86 8.16 -2.74
C VAL A 64 2.11 7.69 -3.99
N MET A 65 0.93 8.23 -4.24
CA MET A 65 0.19 7.94 -5.47
C MET A 65 0.80 8.66 -6.66
N THR A 66 0.65 8.09 -7.84
CA THR A 66 0.80 8.80 -9.10
C THR A 66 -0.50 9.53 -9.40
N PRO A 67 -0.50 10.86 -9.59
CA PRO A 67 -1.69 11.62 -9.96
C PRO A 67 -2.35 11.03 -11.21
N ILE A 68 -3.69 11.00 -11.25
CA ILE A 68 -4.42 10.28 -12.31
C ILE A 68 -4.15 10.82 -13.72
N HIS A 69 -3.76 12.09 -13.84
CA HIS A 69 -3.42 12.72 -15.12
C HIS A 69 -1.99 12.39 -15.60
N GLU A 70 -1.14 11.88 -14.71
CA GLU A 70 0.24 11.45 -15.03
C GLU A 70 0.33 9.94 -15.28
N VAL A 71 -0.73 9.20 -14.93
CA VAL A 71 -0.73 7.74 -15.11
C VAL A 71 -0.86 7.37 -16.58
N VAL A 72 0.07 6.55 -17.05
CA VAL A 72 -0.07 5.90 -18.36
C VAL A 72 -1.33 5.05 -18.36
N SER A 73 -2.24 5.34 -19.28
CA SER A 73 -3.57 4.75 -19.31
C SER A 73 -3.99 4.40 -20.71
N LEU A 74 -4.96 3.52 -20.85
CA LEU A 74 -5.53 3.09 -22.12
C LEU A 74 -6.95 3.67 -22.29
N ASN A 75 -7.38 3.81 -23.53
CA ASN A 75 -8.78 4.04 -23.84
C ASN A 75 -9.51 2.69 -23.97
N ALA A 76 -10.77 2.63 -23.56
CA ALA A 76 -11.57 1.39 -23.66
C ALA A 76 -11.72 0.88 -25.10
N LYS A 77 -11.61 1.76 -26.11
CA LYS A 77 -11.68 1.45 -27.53
C LYS A 77 -10.34 1.09 -28.17
N ASP A 78 -9.23 1.24 -27.43
CA ASP A 78 -7.92 0.80 -27.92
C ASP A 78 -7.95 -0.71 -28.12
N THR A 79 -7.21 -1.18 -29.14
CA THR A 79 -7.08 -2.63 -29.36
C THR A 79 -6.09 -3.23 -28.37
N ILE A 80 -6.23 -4.51 -28.10
CA ILE A 80 -5.28 -5.27 -27.29
C ILE A 80 -3.88 -5.20 -27.88
N GLU A 81 -3.74 -5.18 -29.20
CA GLU A 81 -2.44 -5.03 -29.88
C GLU A 81 -1.77 -3.68 -29.53
N HIS A 82 -2.54 -2.59 -29.53
CA HIS A 82 -2.05 -1.28 -29.07
C HIS A 82 -1.63 -1.33 -27.60
N ALA A 83 -2.45 -1.92 -26.73
CA ALA A 83 -2.15 -2.07 -25.30
C ALA A 83 -0.86 -2.86 -25.07
N VAL A 84 -0.58 -3.89 -25.86
CA VAL A 84 0.68 -4.65 -25.82
C VAL A 84 1.88 -3.78 -26.21
N GLY A 85 1.72 -2.92 -27.23
CA GLY A 85 2.74 -1.94 -27.62
C GLY A 85 3.10 -1.02 -26.45
N VAL A 86 2.09 -0.37 -25.86
CA VAL A 86 2.27 0.51 -24.69
C VAL A 86 2.89 -0.24 -23.50
N ALA A 87 2.47 -1.49 -23.25
CA ALA A 87 3.01 -2.31 -22.17
C ALA A 87 4.51 -2.58 -22.31
N ARG A 88 5.00 -2.74 -23.55
CA ARG A 88 6.42 -2.96 -23.84
C ARG A 88 7.23 -1.67 -23.71
N GLU A 89 6.72 -0.56 -24.23
CA GLU A 89 7.38 0.74 -24.20
C GLU A 89 7.54 1.23 -22.75
N GLU A 90 6.49 1.13 -21.95
CA GLU A 90 6.45 1.62 -20.58
C GLU A 90 6.92 0.59 -19.54
N SER A 91 7.20 -0.65 -19.94
CA SER A 91 7.51 -1.76 -19.02
C SER A 91 6.46 -1.96 -17.93
N LEU A 92 5.19 -1.74 -18.26
CA LEU A 92 4.05 -1.84 -17.35
C LEU A 92 3.16 -3.03 -17.74
N MET A 93 2.53 -3.65 -16.73
CA MET A 93 1.67 -4.81 -16.91
C MET A 93 0.21 -4.55 -16.52
N ARG A 94 -0.08 -3.34 -16.04
CA ARG A 94 -1.39 -2.93 -15.56
C ARG A 94 -1.63 -1.47 -15.88
N PHE A 95 -2.81 -1.20 -16.43
CA PHE A 95 -3.19 0.14 -16.86
C PHE A 95 -4.58 0.46 -16.38
N PRO A 96 -4.84 1.66 -15.85
CA PRO A 96 -6.18 2.17 -15.74
C PRO A 96 -6.74 2.42 -17.15
N VAL A 97 -8.01 2.06 -17.34
CA VAL A 97 -8.71 2.22 -18.60
C VAL A 97 -9.83 3.23 -18.43
N PHE A 98 -9.92 4.13 -19.39
CA PHE A 98 -10.93 5.17 -19.43
C PHE A 98 -11.70 5.13 -20.75
N ASP A 99 -12.92 5.63 -20.74
CA ASP A 99 -13.67 5.98 -21.96
C ASP A 99 -14.14 7.44 -21.87
N LEU A 100 -14.57 7.96 -23.00
CA LEU A 100 -15.13 9.31 -23.10
C LEU A 100 -16.66 9.20 -23.17
N HIS A 101 -17.34 9.68 -22.13
CA HIS A 101 -18.78 9.84 -22.10
C HIS A 101 -19.12 11.32 -22.00
N ASP A 102 -19.86 11.84 -22.96
CA ASP A 102 -20.25 13.26 -23.05
C ASP A 102 -19.07 14.24 -22.93
N GLY A 103 -17.90 13.85 -23.49
CA GLY A 103 -16.67 14.64 -23.44
C GLY A 103 -15.93 14.57 -22.10
N GLN A 104 -16.44 13.81 -21.14
CA GLN A 104 -15.76 13.56 -19.86
C GLN A 104 -15.07 12.20 -19.85
N ARG A 105 -13.88 12.18 -19.29
CA ARG A 105 -13.10 10.95 -19.09
C ARG A 105 -13.62 10.19 -17.88
N VAL A 106 -14.15 8.99 -18.11
CA VAL A 106 -14.73 8.12 -17.09
C VAL A 106 -13.86 6.88 -16.90
N PHE A 107 -13.54 6.56 -15.66
CA PHE A 107 -12.79 5.35 -15.33
C PHE A 107 -13.67 4.11 -15.50
N MET A 108 -13.21 3.16 -16.32
CA MET A 108 -13.95 1.94 -16.67
C MET A 108 -13.45 0.71 -15.86
N GLY A 109 -12.17 0.69 -15.49
CA GLY A 109 -11.56 -0.44 -14.82
C GLY A 109 -10.05 -0.50 -15.05
N ALA A 110 -9.44 -1.66 -14.81
CA ALA A 110 -8.04 -1.90 -15.14
C ALA A 110 -7.90 -2.99 -16.19
N PHE A 111 -6.97 -2.77 -17.11
CA PHE A 111 -6.48 -3.79 -18.02
C PHE A 111 -5.23 -4.44 -17.41
N LEU A 112 -5.22 -5.78 -17.31
CA LEU A 112 -4.12 -6.57 -16.82
C LEU A 112 -3.58 -7.45 -17.95
N PHE A 113 -2.40 -7.16 -18.43
CA PHE A 113 -1.78 -7.93 -19.52
C PHE A 113 -1.68 -9.43 -19.20
N LYS A 114 -1.50 -9.78 -17.92
CA LYS A 114 -1.40 -11.18 -17.48
C LYS A 114 -2.64 -12.02 -17.82
N THR A 115 -3.82 -11.43 -17.89
CA THR A 115 -5.07 -12.18 -18.15
C THR A 115 -5.16 -12.70 -19.58
N LEU A 116 -4.40 -12.10 -20.50
CA LEU A 116 -4.42 -12.42 -21.93
C LEU A 116 -3.21 -13.23 -22.41
N LEU A 117 -2.32 -13.66 -21.53
CA LEU A 117 -1.06 -14.33 -21.93
C LEU A 117 -1.25 -15.56 -22.81
N HIS A 118 -2.39 -16.26 -22.71
CA HIS A 118 -2.67 -17.46 -23.48
C HIS A 118 -3.42 -17.16 -24.80
N ASP A 119 -4.27 -16.12 -24.80
CA ASP A 119 -5.23 -15.90 -25.88
C ASP A 119 -4.99 -14.58 -26.64
N TRP A 120 -3.93 -13.82 -26.30
CA TRP A 120 -3.69 -12.49 -26.83
C TRP A 120 -3.66 -12.42 -28.37
N GLN A 121 -3.21 -13.49 -29.05
CA GLN A 121 -3.18 -13.52 -30.51
C GLN A 121 -4.59 -13.61 -31.12
N GLN A 122 -5.53 -14.23 -30.42
CA GLN A 122 -6.92 -14.37 -30.87
C GLN A 122 -7.69 -13.05 -30.61
N CYS A 123 -7.36 -12.36 -29.53
CA CYS A 123 -8.04 -11.14 -29.10
C CYS A 123 -7.37 -9.84 -29.58
N ARG A 124 -6.32 -9.91 -30.43
CA ARG A 124 -5.49 -8.75 -30.83
C ARG A 124 -6.28 -7.51 -31.23
N GLN A 125 -7.37 -7.70 -31.96
CA GLN A 125 -8.19 -6.63 -32.53
C GLN A 125 -9.39 -6.28 -31.65
N GLU A 126 -9.60 -6.99 -30.55
CA GLU A 126 -10.68 -6.72 -29.62
C GLU A 126 -10.38 -5.45 -28.81
N PRO A 127 -11.39 -4.70 -28.41
CA PRO A 127 -11.21 -3.50 -27.60
C PRO A 127 -10.82 -3.89 -26.16
N VAL A 128 -9.92 -3.12 -25.58
CA VAL A 128 -9.46 -3.27 -24.19
C VAL A 128 -10.63 -3.26 -23.20
N GLY A 129 -11.69 -2.49 -23.53
CA GLY A 129 -12.88 -2.37 -22.70
C GLY A 129 -13.64 -3.68 -22.44
N GLU A 130 -13.45 -4.71 -23.26
CA GLU A 130 -14.07 -6.04 -23.07
C GLU A 130 -13.27 -6.93 -22.10
N HIS A 131 -12.03 -6.54 -21.75
CA HIS A 131 -11.09 -7.32 -20.95
C HIS A 131 -10.72 -6.65 -19.62
N LEU A 132 -11.64 -5.88 -19.06
CA LEU A 132 -11.41 -5.14 -17.83
C LEU A 132 -11.57 -6.01 -16.58
N THR A 133 -10.80 -5.66 -15.57
CA THR A 133 -10.92 -6.19 -14.22
C THR A 133 -11.27 -5.07 -13.24
N GLY A 134 -11.97 -5.43 -12.17
CA GLY A 134 -12.22 -4.50 -11.07
C GLY A 134 -10.92 -4.10 -10.36
N VAL A 135 -10.90 -2.90 -9.82
CA VAL A 135 -9.78 -2.34 -9.06
C VAL A 135 -10.24 -1.96 -7.66
N LEU A 136 -9.39 -2.21 -6.68
CA LEU A 136 -9.60 -1.74 -5.32
C LEU A 136 -9.63 -0.19 -5.30
N ARG A 137 -10.71 0.38 -4.77
CA ARG A 137 -10.83 1.82 -4.53
C ARG A 137 -10.45 2.14 -3.09
N LEU A 138 -9.56 3.09 -2.91
CA LEU A 138 -9.08 3.53 -1.60
C LEU A 138 -9.33 5.03 -1.44
N SER A 139 -9.78 5.44 -0.26
CA SER A 139 -9.92 6.86 0.07
C SER A 139 -8.56 7.54 0.12
N SER A 140 -8.49 8.77 -0.38
CA SER A 140 -7.32 9.64 -0.30
C SER A 140 -6.94 10.01 1.14
N THR A 141 -7.86 9.84 2.10
CA THR A 141 -7.63 10.14 3.52
C THR A 141 -6.85 9.05 4.25
N LEU A 142 -6.67 7.88 3.64
CA LEU A 142 -5.94 6.76 4.26
C LEU A 142 -4.45 7.06 4.40
N SER A 143 -3.86 6.45 5.43
CA SER A 143 -2.41 6.32 5.54
C SER A 143 -1.87 5.24 4.61
N VAL A 144 -0.56 5.28 4.33
CA VAL A 144 0.11 4.24 3.53
C VAL A 144 0.02 2.87 4.20
N ASP A 145 0.08 2.81 5.53
CA ASP A 145 -0.09 1.58 6.32
C ASP A 145 -1.47 0.94 6.10
N GLU A 146 -2.54 1.74 6.19
CA GLU A 146 -3.91 1.27 5.97
C GLU A 146 -4.13 0.83 4.52
N ALA A 147 -3.57 1.57 3.56
CA ALA A 147 -3.65 1.21 2.15
C ALA A 147 -2.93 -0.10 1.86
N LEU A 148 -1.70 -0.27 2.38
CA LEU A 148 -0.93 -1.50 2.26
C LEU A 148 -1.72 -2.71 2.79
N LYS A 149 -2.28 -2.59 3.99
CA LYS A 149 -3.09 -3.64 4.61
C LYS A 149 -4.28 -4.02 3.73
N LYS A 150 -5.07 -3.04 3.28
CA LYS A 150 -6.23 -3.27 2.41
C LYS A 150 -5.86 -3.90 1.07
N MET A 151 -4.74 -3.49 0.46
CA MET A 151 -4.25 -4.08 -0.79
C MET A 151 -3.83 -5.54 -0.61
N LEU A 152 -3.15 -5.87 0.49
CA LEU A 152 -2.73 -7.24 0.81
C LEU A 152 -3.94 -8.14 1.13
N GLU A 153 -4.89 -7.67 1.93
CA GLU A 153 -6.13 -8.39 2.26
C GLU A 153 -6.97 -8.67 1.01
N ALA A 154 -7.05 -7.72 0.07
CA ALA A 154 -7.75 -7.87 -1.19
C ALA A 154 -6.97 -8.65 -2.26
N GLY A 155 -5.70 -9.00 -2.02
CA GLY A 155 -4.83 -9.62 -3.01
C GLY A 155 -4.56 -8.73 -4.24
N GLN A 156 -4.75 -7.40 -4.10
CA GLN A 156 -4.60 -6.45 -5.20
C GLN A 156 -3.23 -5.80 -5.20
N ARG A 157 -2.64 -5.69 -6.39
CA ARG A 157 -1.32 -5.06 -6.57
C ARG A 157 -1.38 -3.61 -7.01
N VAL A 158 -2.59 -3.14 -7.34
CA VAL A 158 -2.86 -1.75 -7.71
C VAL A 158 -4.15 -1.30 -7.05
N ALA A 159 -4.27 -0.01 -6.80
CA ALA A 159 -5.49 0.59 -6.30
C ALA A 159 -5.72 1.97 -6.94
N LEU A 160 -6.98 2.31 -7.14
CA LEU A 160 -7.44 3.63 -7.56
C LEU A 160 -7.71 4.46 -6.31
N ILE A 161 -7.10 5.62 -6.22
CA ILE A 161 -7.31 6.54 -5.12
C ILE A 161 -8.45 7.49 -5.49
N VAL A 162 -9.41 7.62 -4.58
CA VAL A 162 -10.59 8.47 -4.79
C VAL A 162 -10.74 9.46 -3.65
N ASP A 163 -11.33 10.61 -3.94
CA ASP A 163 -11.74 11.59 -2.94
C ASP A 163 -13.09 11.20 -2.28
N ASP A 164 -13.57 12.05 -1.38
CA ASP A 164 -14.84 11.85 -0.69
C ASP A 164 -16.05 11.86 -1.64
N ALA A 165 -15.94 12.53 -2.81
CA ALA A 165 -16.94 12.54 -3.87
C ALA A 165 -16.81 11.35 -4.85
N GLN A 166 -15.93 10.36 -4.54
CA GLN A 166 -15.61 9.20 -5.40
C GLN A 166 -14.97 9.55 -6.73
N LYS A 167 -14.43 10.76 -6.87
CA LYS A 167 -13.67 11.18 -8.05
C LYS A 167 -12.24 10.61 -7.99
N GLU A 168 -11.76 10.19 -9.14
CA GLU A 168 -10.43 9.61 -9.29
C GLU A 168 -9.34 10.67 -9.10
N MET A 169 -8.47 10.46 -8.11
CA MET A 169 -7.34 11.33 -7.78
C MET A 169 -6.02 10.78 -8.28
N GLY A 170 -5.81 9.49 -8.16
CA GLY A 170 -4.52 8.89 -8.47
C GLY A 170 -4.55 7.37 -8.51
N TRP A 171 -3.39 6.83 -8.78
CA TRP A 171 -3.11 5.41 -8.90
C TRP A 171 -1.94 5.02 -8.02
N VAL A 172 -2.03 3.93 -7.31
CA VAL A 172 -0.92 3.41 -6.50
C VAL A 172 -0.64 1.97 -6.84
N ASN A 173 0.64 1.63 -6.98
CA ASN A 173 1.10 0.25 -7.08
C ASN A 173 1.62 -0.21 -5.72
N LEU A 174 1.39 -1.47 -5.38
CA LEU A 174 1.99 -2.10 -4.21
C LEU A 174 3.52 -1.98 -4.22
N ARG A 175 4.13 -2.05 -5.41
CA ARG A 175 5.57 -1.84 -5.62
C ARG A 175 6.04 -0.47 -5.12
N ASP A 176 5.26 0.58 -5.32
CA ASP A 176 5.64 1.94 -4.91
C ASP A 176 5.61 2.08 -3.38
N ILE A 177 4.65 1.43 -2.72
CA ILE A 177 4.63 1.33 -1.26
C ILE A 177 5.83 0.52 -0.74
N LEU A 178 6.15 -0.60 -1.38
CA LEU A 178 7.29 -1.43 -0.99
C LEU A 178 8.64 -0.72 -1.17
N LYS A 179 8.78 0.12 -2.20
CA LYS A 179 9.97 0.97 -2.36
C LYS A 179 10.18 1.93 -1.19
N ILE A 180 9.12 2.40 -0.55
CA ILE A 180 9.24 3.25 0.64
C ILE A 180 9.89 2.48 1.78
N ILE A 181 9.54 1.20 1.95
CA ILE A 181 10.05 0.35 3.03
C ILE A 181 11.49 -0.06 2.77
N PHE A 182 11.75 -0.60 1.58
CA PHE A 182 13.04 -1.22 1.25
C PHE A 182 14.06 -0.24 0.65
N GLY A 183 13.63 0.98 0.26
CA GLY A 183 14.45 1.90 -0.52
C GLY A 183 14.40 1.54 -2.02
N GLU A 184 15.28 2.17 -2.81
CA GLU A 184 15.43 1.82 -4.23
C GLU A 184 16.14 0.47 -4.36
N VAL A 185 15.36 -0.60 -4.34
CA VAL A 185 15.83 -1.92 -4.74
C VAL A 185 15.56 -2.05 -6.24
N ASN A 186 16.61 -2.16 -7.02
CA ASN A 186 16.52 -2.58 -8.43
C ASN A 186 16.01 -4.03 -8.46
N LEU A 187 14.72 -4.21 -8.68
CA LEU A 187 14.05 -5.50 -8.86
C LEU A 187 13.87 -5.77 -10.35
#